data_45485418fd417ed7bf215f0295c9dc16
#
_entry.id   45485418fd417ed7bf215f0295c9dc16
#
_cell.length_a   1.000
_cell.length_b   1.000
_cell.length_c   1.000
_cell.angle_alpha   90.00
_cell.angle_beta   90.00
_cell.angle_gamma   90.00
#
_symmetry.space_group_name_H-M   'P 1'
#
loop_
_entity.id
_entity.type
_entity.pdbx_description
1 polymer ?
#
loop_
_entity_poly.entity_id
_entity_poly.type
_entity_poly.pdbx_seq_one_letter_code
_entity_poly.pdbx_strand_id
1 'polypeptide(L)'
;MKKLSGGLSAGLLLGGALFSPLLIAAPVASTTATSKTTPIEGLYFQHQDWELACDNTGTCRAAGYQTDDNFEQPISVLLTRKAGQNQAIQGQLQIQNDVPQATLFLNGRALQQLRFNENIANLSATSVQKLLSQAHQHTVIELRQAKQRWQLSDAGLSAVLLKMDEFQKRVGTDSAILAKGNKASTQVLKAQAMPKINIRMQPQYRIAKAQMLTAASAEKLYPILQKTVDRENCYMLFEPEQAEQQIHTYPLNQDRVLVEANCWRGAYNWGVAYWVMDKKLQKIQQFVTDSASEFSNGQIFSYQKGRGIGDCFSQTEWAWIGQHFVKSYQFDAGQCKGFAGSAWEMPSFVSKVE
;
A
#
# COMPACT_ATOMS: atom_id res chain seq x y z
N MET A 1 -43.93 53.80 23.53
CA MET A 1 -44.75 54.08 24.72
C MET A 1 -43.91 53.79 25.98
N LYS A 2 -43.70 54.87 26.77
CA LYS A 2 -43.47 54.93 28.22
C LYS A 2 -42.27 54.17 28.82
N LYS A 3 -41.35 54.77 29.44
CA LYS A 3 -41.01 55.87 30.37
C LYS A 3 -40.09 55.22 31.41
N LEU A 4 -38.83 55.62 31.57
CA LEU A 4 -38.25 56.64 32.50
C LEU A 4 -38.53 56.39 33.99
N SER A 5 -37.43 56.20 34.74
CA SER A 5 -37.02 56.97 35.93
C SER A 5 -35.88 56.21 36.64
N GLY A 6 -34.72 56.70 36.98
CA GLY A 6 -34.42 57.97 37.63
C GLY A 6 -34.10 57.70 39.12
N GLY A 7 -32.84 57.86 39.56
CA GLY A 7 -32.44 57.78 40.96
C GLY A 7 -30.95 58.06 41.15
N LEU A 8 -30.60 59.31 41.43
CA LEU A 8 -29.34 59.81 41.98
C LEU A 8 -29.27 59.56 43.50
N SER A 9 -28.06 59.23 44.05
CA SER A 9 -27.54 59.75 45.33
C SER A 9 -26.13 59.23 45.52
N ALA A 10 -25.13 60.06 45.42
CA ALA A 10 -24.35 60.73 46.47
C ALA A 10 -23.47 59.79 47.34
N GLY A 11 -22.20 59.67 47.10
CA GLY A 11 -21.04 60.17 47.76
C GLY A 11 -20.65 59.54 49.13
N LEU A 12 -19.46 58.95 49.12
CA LEU A 12 -18.52 59.10 50.24
C LEU A 12 -17.09 58.69 49.80
N LEU A 13 -16.15 59.65 49.93
CA LEU A 13 -14.72 59.48 49.79
C LEU A 13 -14.17 58.84 51.09
N LEU A 14 -13.40 57.74 50.98
CA LEU A 14 -12.45 57.34 51.99
C LEU A 14 -11.25 56.70 51.33
N GLY A 15 -10.08 57.25 51.59
CA GLY A 15 -8.80 56.85 51.09
C GLY A 15 -8.32 55.50 51.67
N GLY A 16 -7.58 54.74 50.89
CA GLY A 16 -7.00 53.49 51.31
C GLY A 16 -5.93 53.02 50.36
N ALA A 17 -4.73 53.10 50.86
CA ALA A 17 -3.45 52.48 50.50
C ALA A 17 -3.33 51.68 49.19
N LEU A 18 -2.39 52.13 48.33
CA LEU A 18 -1.84 51.39 47.19
C LEU A 18 -1.06 50.15 47.65
N PHE A 19 -1.64 48.96 47.54
CA PHE A 19 -0.92 47.70 47.51
C PHE A 19 -0.85 47.23 46.04
N SER A 20 0.34 47.30 45.45
CA SER A 20 0.63 46.68 44.17
C SER A 20 0.78 45.16 44.35
N PRO A 21 -0.02 44.31 43.72
CA PRO A 21 0.27 42.88 43.69
C PRO A 21 1.36 42.60 42.67
N LEU A 22 2.46 42.02 43.10
CA LEU A 22 3.44 41.35 42.22
C LEU A 22 2.73 40.25 41.45
N LEU A 23 2.55 40.43 40.14
CA LEU A 23 2.13 39.38 39.22
C LEU A 23 3.33 38.44 38.99
N ILE A 24 3.31 37.30 39.68
CA ILE A 24 4.18 36.17 39.38
C ILE A 24 3.63 35.54 38.08
N ALA A 25 4.32 35.78 36.96
CA ALA A 25 4.02 35.10 35.71
C ALA A 25 4.35 33.61 35.88
N ALA A 26 3.33 32.76 35.89
CA ALA A 26 3.49 31.34 35.80
C ALA A 26 4.08 30.96 34.42
N PRO A 27 5.00 30.00 34.31
CA PRO A 27 5.51 29.57 33.01
C PRO A 27 4.37 28.93 32.19
N VAL A 28 4.10 29.53 31.05
CA VAL A 28 3.18 28.93 30.01
C VAL A 28 3.88 27.66 29.52
N ALA A 29 3.42 26.51 29.94
CA ALA A 29 3.81 25.25 29.36
C ALA A 29 3.36 25.25 27.90
N SER A 30 4.32 25.38 26.99
CA SER A 30 4.09 25.18 25.54
C SER A 30 3.71 23.72 25.34
N THR A 31 2.42 23.44 25.32
CA THR A 31 1.91 22.18 24.78
C THR A 31 2.18 22.18 23.29
N THR A 32 3.26 21.54 22.88
CA THR A 32 3.48 21.15 21.48
C THR A 32 2.32 20.24 21.10
N ALA A 33 1.32 20.80 20.45
CA ALA A 33 0.25 20.04 19.79
C ALA A 33 0.91 19.21 18.69
N THR A 34 1.16 17.95 18.97
CA THR A 34 1.49 16.95 17.95
C THR A 34 0.28 16.89 17.01
N SER A 35 0.37 17.57 15.90
CA SER A 35 -0.59 17.45 14.80
C SER A 35 -0.65 15.98 14.42
N LYS A 36 -1.72 15.29 14.81
CA LYS A 36 -2.00 13.93 14.30
C LYS A 36 -2.28 14.06 12.81
N THR A 37 -1.27 13.84 11.99
CA THR A 37 -1.45 13.71 10.55
C THR A 37 -2.34 12.50 10.31
N THR A 38 -3.44 12.69 9.56
CA THR A 38 -4.30 11.58 9.13
C THR A 38 -3.44 10.59 8.35
N PRO A 39 -3.48 9.29 8.67
CA PRO A 39 -2.77 8.28 7.91
C PRO A 39 -3.14 8.34 6.43
N ILE A 40 -2.16 8.19 5.55
CA ILE A 40 -2.40 8.05 4.12
C ILE A 40 -2.85 6.61 3.88
N GLU A 41 -4.02 6.43 3.29
CA GLU A 41 -4.45 5.15 2.76
C GLU A 41 -3.80 4.93 1.39
N GLY A 42 -3.27 3.73 1.17
CA GLY A 42 -2.69 3.36 -0.11
C GLY A 42 -3.77 3.25 -1.20
N LEU A 43 -3.32 3.37 -2.45
CA LEU A 43 -4.17 3.29 -3.62
C LEU A 43 -3.56 2.32 -4.62
N TYR A 44 -4.40 1.43 -5.20
CA TYR A 44 -4.12 0.74 -6.45
C TYR A 44 -5.17 1.15 -7.49
N PHE A 45 -4.72 1.43 -8.71
CA PHE A 45 -5.57 1.84 -9.82
C PHE A 45 -4.98 1.33 -11.13
N GLN A 46 -5.81 0.74 -11.98
CA GLN A 46 -5.42 0.24 -13.29
C GLN A 46 -6.30 0.86 -14.37
N HIS A 47 -5.70 1.21 -15.51
CA HIS A 47 -6.41 1.65 -16.68
C HIS A 47 -5.68 1.23 -17.96
N GLN A 48 -6.31 0.36 -18.75
CA GLN A 48 -5.73 -0.23 -19.97
C GLN A 48 -4.35 -0.87 -19.68
N ASP A 49 -3.30 -0.48 -20.39
CA ASP A 49 -1.95 -1.04 -20.26
C ASP A 49 -1.10 -0.37 -19.17
N TRP A 50 -1.71 0.46 -18.32
CA TRP A 50 -1.04 1.16 -17.22
C TRP A 50 -1.70 0.89 -15.89
N GLU A 51 -0.88 0.87 -14.85
CA GLU A 51 -1.30 0.75 -13.47
C GLU A 51 -0.57 1.75 -12.56
N LEU A 52 -1.15 2.03 -11.42
CA LEU A 52 -0.63 2.95 -10.41
C LEU A 52 -0.79 2.33 -9.04
N ALA A 53 0.27 2.30 -8.26
CA ALA A 53 0.19 2.10 -6.82
C ALA A 53 0.78 3.30 -6.09
N CYS A 54 0.07 3.79 -5.09
CA CYS A 54 0.56 4.80 -4.17
C CYS A 54 0.53 4.23 -2.75
N ASP A 55 1.63 4.29 -2.03
CA ASP A 55 1.74 3.72 -0.70
C ASP A 55 1.42 4.72 0.42
N ASN A 56 1.36 4.22 1.64
CA ASN A 56 1.05 4.99 2.85
C ASN A 56 2.14 6.03 3.25
N THR A 57 3.28 6.08 2.54
CA THR A 57 4.24 7.19 2.66
C THR A 57 3.92 8.34 1.70
N GLY A 58 2.98 8.13 0.78
CA GLY A 58 2.60 9.04 -0.29
C GLY A 58 3.45 8.89 -1.55
N THR A 59 4.33 7.89 -1.63
CA THR A 59 5.08 7.56 -2.84
C THR A 59 4.19 6.86 -3.84
N CYS A 60 4.13 7.35 -5.06
CA CYS A 60 3.37 6.77 -6.17
C CYS A 60 4.30 6.14 -7.21
N ARG A 61 3.88 5.02 -7.77
CA ARG A 61 4.56 4.26 -8.83
C ARG A 61 3.56 3.99 -9.94
N ALA A 62 3.81 4.51 -11.14
CA ALA A 62 3.02 4.21 -12.32
C ALA A 62 3.83 3.31 -13.24
N ALA A 63 3.29 2.14 -13.56
CA ALA A 63 3.90 1.20 -14.48
C ALA A 63 3.08 1.11 -15.79
N GLY A 64 3.77 1.12 -16.90
CA GLY A 64 3.19 0.92 -18.23
C GLY A 64 3.84 -0.25 -18.92
N TYR A 65 3.09 -0.92 -19.80
CA TYR A 65 3.49 -2.16 -20.45
C TYR A 65 3.22 -2.11 -21.97
N GLN A 66 3.65 -3.13 -22.68
CA GLN A 66 3.23 -3.39 -24.05
C GLN A 66 1.74 -3.76 -24.11
N THR A 67 1.14 -3.68 -25.30
CA THR A 67 -0.18 -4.25 -25.57
C THR A 67 -0.15 -5.77 -25.46
N ASP A 68 -1.30 -6.41 -25.29
CA ASP A 68 -1.42 -7.87 -25.21
C ASP A 68 -1.01 -8.58 -26.50
N ASP A 69 -1.15 -7.92 -27.66
CA ASP A 69 -0.69 -8.42 -28.95
C ASP A 69 0.84 -8.57 -29.05
N ASN A 70 1.59 -7.88 -28.19
CA ASN A 70 3.05 -7.90 -28.14
C ASN A 70 3.59 -8.69 -26.94
N PHE A 71 2.85 -9.67 -26.46
CA PHE A 71 3.21 -10.48 -25.26
C PHE A 71 4.58 -11.16 -25.37
N GLU A 72 5.01 -11.54 -26.57
CA GLU A 72 6.31 -12.17 -26.85
C GLU A 72 7.52 -11.24 -26.64
N GLN A 73 7.28 -9.93 -26.54
CA GLN A 73 8.33 -8.91 -26.38
C GLN A 73 8.01 -8.00 -25.18
N PRO A 74 8.12 -8.53 -23.96
CA PRO A 74 7.79 -7.77 -22.77
C PRO A 74 8.69 -6.54 -22.60
N ILE A 75 8.04 -5.39 -22.43
CA ILE A 75 8.66 -4.11 -22.09
C ILE A 75 7.81 -3.40 -21.05
N SER A 76 8.44 -2.82 -20.05
CA SER A 76 7.74 -2.02 -19.05
C SER A 76 8.53 -0.79 -18.66
N VAL A 77 7.83 0.29 -18.34
CA VAL A 77 8.39 1.50 -17.74
C VAL A 77 7.78 1.73 -16.37
N LEU A 78 8.61 2.08 -15.40
CA LEU A 78 8.20 2.53 -14.07
C LEU A 78 8.48 4.02 -13.91
N LEU A 79 7.46 4.78 -13.54
CA LEU A 79 7.55 6.19 -13.18
C LEU A 79 7.27 6.33 -11.69
N THR A 80 8.27 6.73 -10.90
CA THR A 80 8.15 6.86 -9.43
C THR A 80 8.19 8.32 -9.02
N ARG A 81 7.24 8.75 -8.20
CA ARG A 81 7.19 10.09 -7.60
C ARG A 81 6.94 10.01 -6.10
N LYS A 82 7.83 10.57 -5.31
CA LYS A 82 7.64 10.71 -3.85
C LYS A 82 6.65 11.83 -3.55
N ALA A 83 5.95 11.75 -2.42
CA ALA A 83 5.17 12.87 -1.90
C ALA A 83 6.07 14.02 -1.47
N GLY A 84 5.50 15.23 -1.36
CA GLY A 84 6.23 16.46 -0.99
C GLY A 84 6.41 17.41 -2.16
N GLN A 85 6.74 18.67 -1.82
CA GLN A 85 7.06 19.69 -2.83
C GLN A 85 8.32 19.30 -3.61
N ASN A 86 8.46 19.80 -4.83
CA ASN A 86 9.67 19.70 -5.65
C ASN A 86 10.20 18.27 -5.88
N GLN A 87 9.34 17.25 -5.75
CA GLN A 87 9.73 15.87 -6.03
C GLN A 87 9.67 15.60 -7.54
N ALA A 88 10.84 15.35 -8.12
CA ALA A 88 10.94 14.94 -9.52
C ALA A 88 10.43 13.50 -9.72
N ILE A 89 9.94 13.20 -10.91
CA ILE A 89 9.61 11.85 -11.33
C ILE A 89 10.89 11.17 -11.80
N GLN A 90 11.15 9.99 -11.25
CA GLN A 90 12.20 9.09 -11.70
C GLN A 90 11.60 8.07 -12.67
N GLY A 91 12.36 7.65 -13.67
CA GLY A 91 11.92 6.66 -14.65
C GLY A 91 12.92 5.52 -14.77
N GLN A 92 12.40 4.29 -14.86
CA GLN A 92 13.15 3.08 -15.18
C GLN A 92 12.43 2.34 -16.30
N LEU A 93 13.17 1.61 -17.11
CA LEU A 93 12.67 0.77 -18.19
C LEU A 93 13.21 -0.64 -18.00
N GLN A 94 12.35 -1.63 -18.17
CA GLN A 94 12.68 -3.05 -18.08
C GLN A 94 12.25 -3.78 -19.34
N ILE A 95 13.06 -4.75 -19.75
CA ILE A 95 12.77 -5.73 -20.80
C ILE A 95 13.09 -7.13 -20.28
N GLN A 96 12.50 -8.16 -20.91
CA GLN A 96 12.74 -9.55 -20.49
C GLN A 96 13.98 -10.17 -21.19
N ASN A 97 14.46 -9.56 -22.26
CA ASN A 97 15.55 -10.07 -23.07
C ASN A 97 16.91 -9.60 -22.53
N ASP A 98 17.93 -10.46 -22.63
CA ASP A 98 19.30 -10.08 -22.28
C ASP A 98 19.90 -9.21 -23.40
N VAL A 99 19.79 -7.91 -23.22
CA VAL A 99 20.24 -6.89 -24.16
C VAL A 99 21.09 -5.88 -23.39
N PRO A 100 22.39 -5.74 -23.68
CA PRO A 100 23.27 -4.86 -22.90
C PRO A 100 22.97 -3.36 -23.14
N GLN A 101 22.45 -3.02 -24.31
CA GLN A 101 22.10 -1.62 -24.65
C GLN A 101 21.03 -1.56 -25.74
N ALA A 102 20.21 -0.52 -25.70
CA ALA A 102 19.23 -0.22 -26.74
C ALA A 102 18.95 1.29 -26.77
N THR A 103 18.34 1.78 -27.85
CA THR A 103 17.97 3.18 -27.96
C THR A 103 16.47 3.35 -27.80
N LEU A 104 16.08 4.22 -26.89
CA LEU A 104 14.68 4.63 -26.67
C LEU A 104 14.33 5.70 -27.71
N PHE A 105 13.19 5.53 -28.38
CA PHE A 105 12.62 6.46 -29.35
C PHE A 105 11.27 6.97 -28.85
N LEU A 106 11.00 8.23 -29.14
CA LEU A 106 9.71 8.86 -28.90
C LEU A 106 9.23 9.49 -30.20
N ASN A 107 8.09 9.05 -30.73
CA ASN A 107 7.54 9.48 -32.01
C ASN A 107 8.59 9.42 -33.15
N GLY A 108 9.32 8.31 -33.22
CA GLY A 108 10.36 8.08 -34.23
C GLY A 108 11.67 8.82 -34.04
N ARG A 109 11.80 9.68 -33.04
CA ARG A 109 13.04 10.41 -32.74
C ARG A 109 13.80 9.75 -31.60
N ALA A 110 15.11 9.54 -31.77
CA ALA A 110 15.97 9.00 -30.72
C ALA A 110 15.95 9.93 -29.49
N LEU A 111 15.66 9.33 -28.34
CA LEU A 111 15.53 10.06 -27.09
C LEU A 111 16.71 9.82 -26.16
N GLN A 112 17.10 8.56 -25.96
CA GLN A 112 18.18 8.17 -25.07
C GLN A 112 18.76 6.82 -25.47
N GLN A 113 20.08 6.67 -25.47
CA GLN A 113 20.72 5.37 -25.45
C GLN A 113 20.74 4.84 -24.02
N LEU A 114 20.15 3.65 -23.82
CA LEU A 114 20.03 2.99 -22.53
C LEU A 114 21.06 1.88 -22.42
N ARG A 115 21.63 1.71 -21.23
CA ARG A 115 22.44 0.56 -20.84
C ARG A 115 21.66 -0.22 -19.78
N PHE A 116 21.52 -1.52 -19.99
CA PHE A 116 20.79 -2.39 -19.09
C PHE A 116 21.75 -3.08 -18.12
N ASN A 117 21.32 -3.13 -16.87
CA ASN A 117 21.89 -3.96 -15.83
C ASN A 117 20.76 -4.82 -15.26
N GLU A 118 20.90 -6.15 -15.32
CA GLU A 118 19.84 -7.08 -14.91
C GLU A 118 18.48 -6.74 -15.57
N ASN A 119 18.51 -6.46 -16.87
CA ASN A 119 17.34 -6.10 -17.70
C ASN A 119 16.65 -4.76 -17.34
N ILE A 120 17.23 -3.94 -16.48
CA ILE A 120 16.71 -2.62 -16.08
C ILE A 120 17.67 -1.51 -16.51
N ALA A 121 17.10 -0.42 -17.05
CA ALA A 121 17.81 0.79 -17.40
C ALA A 121 17.15 2.03 -16.79
N ASN A 122 17.94 3.03 -16.36
CA ASN A 122 17.43 4.28 -15.83
C ASN A 122 17.20 5.30 -16.96
N LEU A 123 16.06 5.98 -16.91
CA LEU A 123 15.76 7.12 -17.77
C LEU A 123 16.37 8.39 -17.20
N SER A 124 16.96 9.20 -18.05
CA SER A 124 17.41 10.54 -17.68
C SER A 124 16.21 11.44 -17.33
N ALA A 125 16.43 12.45 -16.49
CA ALA A 125 15.38 13.42 -16.16
C ALA A 125 14.81 14.10 -17.43
N THR A 126 15.63 14.36 -18.43
CA THR A 126 15.21 14.91 -19.74
C THR A 126 14.30 13.95 -20.48
N SER A 127 14.61 12.64 -20.49
CA SER A 127 13.80 11.62 -21.15
C SER A 127 12.44 11.45 -20.47
N VAL A 128 12.43 11.45 -19.12
CA VAL A 128 11.19 11.42 -18.34
C VAL A 128 10.35 12.66 -18.66
N GLN A 129 10.92 13.86 -18.64
CA GLN A 129 10.18 15.09 -18.93
C GLN A 129 9.58 15.07 -20.35
N LYS A 130 10.33 14.60 -21.36
CA LYS A 130 9.82 14.48 -22.73
C LYS A 130 8.69 13.48 -22.83
N LEU A 131 8.79 12.32 -22.18
CA LEU A 131 7.72 11.33 -22.13
C LEU A 131 6.45 11.95 -21.51
N LEU A 132 6.57 12.56 -20.34
CA LEU A 132 5.46 13.19 -19.63
C LEU A 132 4.81 14.34 -20.43
N SER A 133 5.61 15.12 -21.18
CA SER A 133 5.07 16.20 -22.03
C SER A 133 4.20 15.70 -23.18
N GLN A 134 4.32 14.44 -23.56
CA GLN A 134 3.52 13.81 -24.62
C GLN A 134 2.32 13.03 -24.07
N ALA A 135 2.21 12.88 -22.74
CA ALA A 135 1.21 11.99 -22.13
C ALA A 135 -0.27 12.37 -22.37
N HIS A 136 -0.53 13.56 -22.91
CA HIS A 136 -1.88 14.04 -23.24
C HIS A 136 -2.32 13.76 -24.69
N GLN A 137 -1.45 13.13 -25.50
CA GLN A 137 -1.70 12.79 -26.90
C GLN A 137 -1.18 11.38 -27.21
N HIS A 138 -1.64 10.80 -28.31
CA HIS A 138 -1.10 9.53 -28.76
C HIS A 138 0.40 9.63 -29.02
N THR A 139 1.16 8.69 -28.46
CA THR A 139 2.62 8.74 -28.45
C THR A 139 3.20 7.36 -28.72
N VAL A 140 4.01 7.25 -29.74
CA VAL A 140 4.74 6.02 -30.06
C VAL A 140 6.02 5.97 -29.26
N ILE A 141 6.10 5.01 -28.33
CA ILE A 141 7.26 4.80 -27.44
C ILE A 141 7.89 3.46 -27.83
N GLU A 142 9.10 3.48 -28.36
CA GLU A 142 9.78 2.27 -28.85
C GLU A 142 11.18 2.16 -28.28
N LEU A 143 11.58 0.95 -27.98
CA LEU A 143 12.96 0.59 -27.72
C LEU A 143 13.48 -0.18 -28.94
N ARG A 144 14.66 0.16 -29.44
CA ARG A 144 15.25 -0.47 -30.63
C ARG A 144 16.69 -0.88 -30.40
N GLN A 145 17.01 -2.12 -30.80
CA GLN A 145 18.38 -2.62 -30.86
C GLN A 145 18.54 -3.52 -32.10
N ALA A 146 19.39 -3.14 -33.04
CA ALA A 146 19.58 -3.82 -34.31
C ALA A 146 18.23 -4.05 -35.01
N LYS A 147 17.80 -5.33 -35.16
CA LYS A 147 16.52 -5.70 -35.75
C LYS A 147 15.39 -5.88 -34.72
N GLN A 148 15.71 -5.86 -33.42
CA GLN A 148 14.72 -6.04 -32.37
C GLN A 148 14.02 -4.72 -32.04
N ARG A 149 12.72 -4.80 -31.77
CA ARG A 149 11.90 -3.67 -31.40
C ARG A 149 10.94 -4.08 -30.30
N TRP A 150 10.81 -3.24 -29.28
CA TRP A 150 9.80 -3.34 -28.24
C TRP A 150 8.96 -2.08 -28.30
N GLN A 151 7.67 -2.20 -28.16
CA GLN A 151 6.76 -1.06 -28.17
C GLN A 151 6.00 -1.01 -26.86
N LEU A 152 6.15 0.09 -26.15
CA LEU A 152 5.39 0.41 -24.96
C LEU A 152 4.05 1.04 -25.37
N SER A 153 2.96 0.60 -24.79
CA SER A 153 1.64 1.19 -25.00
C SER A 153 1.54 2.53 -24.27
N ASP A 154 0.92 3.53 -24.91
CA ASP A 154 0.54 4.79 -24.26
C ASP A 154 -0.91 4.78 -23.76
N ALA A 155 -1.65 3.70 -24.05
CA ALA A 155 -3.04 3.54 -23.66
C ALA A 155 -3.16 3.41 -22.13
N GLY A 156 -3.76 4.40 -21.49
CA GLY A 156 -3.90 4.49 -20.01
C GLY A 156 -2.90 5.43 -19.32
N LEU A 157 -1.82 5.85 -20.00
CA LEU A 157 -0.79 6.72 -19.43
C LEU A 157 -1.38 7.99 -18.82
N SER A 158 -2.21 8.72 -19.55
CA SER A 158 -2.84 9.96 -19.05
C SER A 158 -3.68 9.72 -17.80
N ALA A 159 -4.45 8.64 -17.78
CA ALA A 159 -5.33 8.31 -16.66
C ALA A 159 -4.55 8.04 -15.37
N VAL A 160 -3.49 7.22 -15.44
CA VAL A 160 -2.68 6.91 -14.25
C VAL A 160 -1.87 8.10 -13.76
N LEU A 161 -1.38 8.97 -14.67
CA LEU A 161 -0.67 10.19 -14.29
C LEU A 161 -1.60 11.23 -13.65
N LEU A 162 -2.83 11.36 -14.16
CA LEU A 162 -3.83 12.22 -13.54
C LEU A 162 -4.23 11.70 -12.14
N LYS A 163 -4.40 10.38 -12.01
CA LYS A 163 -4.68 9.73 -10.71
C LYS A 163 -3.53 9.87 -9.72
N MET A 164 -2.27 9.83 -10.18
CA MET A 164 -1.09 10.14 -9.38
C MET A 164 -1.11 11.59 -8.87
N ASP A 165 -1.42 12.55 -9.73
CA ASP A 165 -1.52 13.96 -9.36
C ASP A 165 -2.69 14.19 -8.37
N GLU A 166 -3.83 13.53 -8.57
CA GLU A 166 -4.98 13.57 -7.66
C GLU A 166 -4.60 13.07 -6.27
N PHE A 167 -4.03 11.87 -6.19
CA PHE A 167 -3.60 11.27 -4.92
C PHE A 167 -2.62 12.17 -4.17
N GLN A 168 -1.64 12.72 -4.88
CA GLN A 168 -0.63 13.61 -4.30
C GLN A 168 -1.11 15.07 -4.15
N LYS A 169 -2.40 15.35 -4.39
CA LYS A 169 -3.01 16.70 -4.29
C LYS A 169 -2.32 17.75 -5.16
N ARG A 170 -1.88 17.36 -6.37
CA ARG A 170 -1.15 18.23 -7.28
C ARG A 170 -2.02 18.87 -8.36
N VAL A 171 -3.22 18.33 -8.60
CA VAL A 171 -4.13 18.85 -9.63
C VAL A 171 -4.39 20.34 -9.44
N GLY A 172 -4.13 21.12 -10.48
CA GLY A 172 -4.25 22.57 -10.49
C GLY A 172 -3.05 23.34 -9.92
N THR A 173 -1.97 22.64 -9.54
CA THR A 173 -0.70 23.27 -9.14
C THR A 173 0.27 23.35 -10.33
N ASP A 174 1.34 24.13 -10.19
CA ASP A 174 2.46 24.17 -11.14
C ASP A 174 3.24 22.85 -11.22
N SER A 175 3.18 22.04 -10.15
CA SER A 175 3.84 20.75 -10.02
C SER A 175 3.03 19.57 -10.56
N ALA A 176 1.79 19.79 -11.02
CA ALA A 176 1.00 18.76 -11.67
C ALA A 176 1.66 18.31 -12.99
N ILE A 177 1.44 17.05 -13.37
CA ILE A 177 1.95 16.49 -14.63
C ILE A 177 1.06 16.96 -15.79
N LEU A 178 -0.22 16.73 -15.68
CA LEU A 178 -1.19 16.99 -16.75
C LEU A 178 -2.05 18.23 -16.48
N ALA A 179 -2.76 18.26 -15.39
CA ALA A 179 -3.70 19.32 -15.05
C ALA A 179 -3.02 20.44 -14.25
N LYS A 180 -2.09 21.14 -14.91
CA LYS A 180 -1.36 22.28 -14.32
C LYS A 180 -2.27 23.47 -14.05
N GLY A 181 -1.91 24.28 -13.07
CA GLY A 181 -2.63 25.50 -12.72
C GLY A 181 -1.82 26.38 -11.75
N ASN A 182 -2.47 27.38 -11.20
CA ASN A 182 -1.84 28.41 -10.37
C ASN A 182 -2.00 28.18 -8.86
N LYS A 183 -2.50 27.01 -8.44
CA LYS A 183 -2.59 26.69 -7.01
C LYS A 183 -1.19 26.54 -6.42
N ALA A 184 -1.01 27.04 -5.20
CA ALA A 184 0.28 26.93 -4.52
C ALA A 184 0.65 25.46 -4.23
N SER A 185 1.86 25.04 -4.59
CA SER A 185 2.39 23.70 -4.31
C SER A 185 2.64 23.42 -2.82
N THR A 186 2.38 24.39 -1.93
CA THR A 186 2.45 24.21 -0.47
C THR A 186 1.39 23.23 0.07
N GLN A 187 0.31 23.00 -0.68
CA GLN A 187 -0.81 22.13 -0.30
C GLN A 187 -0.69 20.69 -0.85
N VAL A 188 0.36 20.37 -1.58
CA VAL A 188 0.58 19.00 -2.06
C VAL A 188 0.74 18.03 -0.88
N LEU A 189 0.41 16.76 -1.11
CA LEU A 189 0.54 15.72 -0.10
C LEU A 189 1.96 15.70 0.49
N LYS A 190 2.06 15.82 1.81
CA LYS A 190 3.34 15.70 2.51
C LYS A 190 3.74 14.24 2.64
N ALA A 191 5.01 13.92 2.47
CA ALA A 191 5.53 12.59 2.71
C ALA A 191 5.32 12.21 4.18
N GLN A 192 4.92 10.94 4.41
CA GLN A 192 4.89 10.34 5.74
C GLN A 192 6.05 9.35 5.90
N ALA A 193 6.56 9.26 7.13
CA ALA A 193 7.57 8.26 7.44
C ALA A 193 6.98 6.85 7.33
N MET A 194 7.78 5.91 6.86
CA MET A 194 7.40 4.49 6.84
C MET A 194 7.15 4.03 8.29
N PRO A 195 5.99 3.44 8.60
CA PRO A 195 5.70 2.94 9.95
C PRO A 195 6.67 1.86 10.37
N LYS A 196 7.00 1.82 11.66
CA LYS A 196 7.73 0.71 12.28
C LYS A 196 6.75 -0.16 13.03
N ILE A 197 6.80 -1.46 12.75
CA ILE A 197 5.96 -2.48 13.39
C ILE A 197 6.87 -3.44 14.13
N ASN A 198 6.75 -3.46 15.46
CA ASN A 198 7.53 -4.35 16.30
C ASN A 198 6.75 -5.64 16.55
N ILE A 199 7.30 -6.79 16.15
CA ILE A 199 6.73 -8.09 16.46
C ILE A 199 6.88 -8.36 17.97
N ARG A 200 5.72 -8.46 18.65
CA ARG A 200 5.67 -8.73 20.08
C ARG A 200 5.31 -10.19 20.34
N MET A 201 6.24 -11.08 20.03
CA MET A 201 6.12 -12.51 20.25
C MET A 201 7.33 -13.02 21.01
N GLN A 202 7.12 -13.68 22.15
CA GLN A 202 8.20 -14.21 22.96
C GLN A 202 8.88 -15.39 22.24
N PRO A 203 10.19 -15.63 22.46
CA PRO A 203 10.96 -16.63 21.72
C PRO A 203 10.36 -18.03 21.72
N GLN A 204 9.82 -18.49 22.88
CA GLN A 204 9.22 -19.83 22.99
C GLN A 204 7.98 -20.01 22.09
N TYR A 205 7.25 -18.94 21.78
CA TYR A 205 6.09 -19.02 20.88
C TYR A 205 6.53 -18.95 19.41
N ARG A 206 7.66 -18.30 19.10
CA ARG A 206 8.17 -18.24 17.72
C ARG A 206 8.59 -19.60 17.17
N ILE A 207 9.11 -20.46 18.04
CA ILE A 207 9.58 -21.83 17.67
C ILE A 207 8.52 -22.90 17.93
N ALA A 208 7.36 -22.55 18.47
CA ALA A 208 6.30 -23.50 18.75
C ALA A 208 5.74 -24.06 17.44
N LYS A 209 5.65 -25.40 17.39
CA LYS A 209 5.05 -26.10 16.25
C LYS A 209 3.53 -25.98 16.27
N ALA A 210 2.95 -26.03 15.08
CA ALA A 210 1.52 -26.22 14.90
C ALA A 210 1.01 -27.43 15.68
N GLN A 211 -0.12 -27.28 16.33
CA GLN A 211 -0.83 -28.38 17.00
C GLN A 211 -2.13 -28.62 16.24
N MET A 212 -2.25 -29.82 15.66
CA MET A 212 -3.50 -30.23 15.01
C MET A 212 -4.56 -30.52 16.06
N LEU A 213 -5.75 -29.99 15.88
CA LEU A 213 -6.89 -30.28 16.74
C LEU A 213 -7.41 -31.70 16.50
N THR A 214 -7.92 -32.34 17.56
CA THR A 214 -8.68 -33.59 17.42
C THR A 214 -9.97 -33.32 16.64
N ALA A 215 -10.50 -34.32 15.94
CA ALA A 215 -11.75 -34.23 15.20
C ALA A 215 -12.89 -33.65 16.06
N ALA A 216 -13.04 -34.17 17.29
CA ALA A 216 -14.07 -33.71 18.22
C ALA A 216 -13.91 -32.23 18.65
N SER A 217 -12.69 -31.71 18.69
CA SER A 217 -12.42 -30.29 18.98
C SER A 217 -12.69 -29.43 17.75
N ALA A 218 -12.31 -29.91 16.57
CA ALA A 218 -12.51 -29.22 15.30
C ALA A 218 -14.03 -29.10 15.00
N GLU A 219 -14.79 -30.15 15.19
CA GLU A 219 -16.24 -30.18 14.98
C GLU A 219 -16.97 -29.10 15.78
N LYS A 220 -16.56 -28.85 17.02
CA LYS A 220 -17.09 -27.75 17.85
C LYS A 220 -16.70 -26.37 17.36
N LEU A 221 -15.57 -26.27 16.68
CA LEU A 221 -15.00 -24.99 16.27
C LEU A 221 -15.53 -24.52 14.90
N TYR A 222 -15.83 -25.43 13.97
CA TYR A 222 -16.36 -25.07 12.65
C TYR A 222 -17.53 -24.08 12.70
N PRO A 223 -18.61 -24.30 13.48
CA PRO A 223 -19.74 -23.37 13.50
C PRO A 223 -19.38 -21.97 14.01
N ILE A 224 -18.30 -21.86 14.79
CA ILE A 224 -17.81 -20.56 15.30
C ILE A 224 -17.05 -19.82 14.19
N LEU A 225 -16.14 -20.52 13.48
CA LEU A 225 -15.32 -19.94 12.41
C LEU A 225 -16.17 -19.58 11.19
N GLN A 226 -17.09 -20.43 10.78
CA GLN A 226 -17.99 -20.25 9.64
C GLN A 226 -18.81 -18.96 9.69
N LYS A 227 -19.09 -18.43 10.90
CA LYS A 227 -19.82 -17.15 11.05
C LYS A 227 -19.03 -15.91 10.63
N THR A 228 -17.74 -16.04 10.41
CA THR A 228 -16.82 -14.91 10.15
C THR A 228 -16.29 -14.88 8.74
N VAL A 229 -16.63 -15.85 7.92
CA VAL A 229 -16.18 -15.97 6.53
C VAL A 229 -17.37 -16.18 5.61
N ASP A 230 -17.19 -15.79 4.36
CA ASP A 230 -18.14 -16.09 3.31
C ASP A 230 -17.94 -17.52 2.79
N ARG A 231 -19.05 -18.24 2.54
CA ARG A 231 -18.99 -19.62 2.02
C ARG A 231 -18.35 -19.69 0.63
N GLU A 232 -18.58 -18.70 -0.23
CA GLU A 232 -18.03 -18.71 -1.58
C GLU A 232 -16.50 -18.50 -1.56
N ASN A 233 -16.03 -17.66 -0.65
CA ASN A 233 -14.60 -17.35 -0.49
C ASN A 233 -13.85 -18.38 0.36
N CYS A 234 -14.56 -19.18 1.18
CA CYS A 234 -13.95 -20.14 2.11
C CYS A 234 -14.71 -21.49 2.13
N TYR A 235 -14.97 -22.04 0.94
CA TYR A 235 -15.86 -23.19 0.78
C TYR A 235 -15.39 -24.45 1.54
N MET A 236 -14.07 -24.67 1.65
CA MET A 236 -13.52 -25.84 2.34
C MET A 236 -13.89 -25.88 3.84
N LEU A 237 -14.07 -24.73 4.47
CA LEU A 237 -14.48 -24.66 5.88
C LEU A 237 -15.92 -25.16 6.10
N PHE A 238 -16.74 -25.21 5.04
CA PHE A 238 -18.12 -25.70 5.07
C PHE A 238 -18.27 -27.17 4.61
N GLU A 239 -17.14 -27.78 4.25
CA GLU A 239 -17.05 -29.18 3.81
C GLU A 239 -16.03 -29.94 4.66
N PRO A 240 -16.27 -30.05 6.00
CA PRO A 240 -15.27 -30.55 6.94
C PRO A 240 -14.99 -32.08 6.83
N GLU A 241 -15.76 -32.78 6.06
CA GLU A 241 -15.59 -34.23 5.84
C GLU A 241 -14.45 -34.55 4.85
N GLN A 242 -13.94 -33.55 4.14
CA GLN A 242 -12.81 -33.76 3.24
C GLN A 242 -11.53 -33.98 4.05
N ALA A 243 -10.74 -34.97 3.63
CA ALA A 243 -9.50 -35.37 4.32
C ALA A 243 -8.46 -34.27 4.47
N GLU A 244 -8.54 -33.21 3.65
CA GLU A 244 -7.66 -32.05 3.68
C GLU A 244 -8.08 -30.98 4.72
N GLN A 245 -9.25 -31.13 5.36
CA GLN A 245 -9.74 -30.13 6.30
C GLN A 245 -9.23 -30.41 7.71
N GLN A 246 -8.08 -29.85 8.01
CA GLN A 246 -7.45 -29.90 9.32
C GLN A 246 -7.39 -28.50 9.93
N ILE A 247 -7.70 -28.41 11.23
CA ILE A 247 -7.52 -27.16 11.98
C ILE A 247 -6.24 -27.27 12.80
N HIS A 248 -5.37 -26.30 12.61
CA HIS A 248 -4.14 -26.16 13.39
C HIS A 248 -4.19 -24.96 14.31
N THR A 249 -3.45 -25.03 15.40
CA THR A 249 -3.31 -23.91 16.34
C THR A 249 -1.83 -23.65 16.63
N TYR A 250 -1.50 -22.36 16.75
CA TYR A 250 -0.18 -21.88 17.13
C TYR A 250 -0.33 -20.99 18.37
N PRO A 251 0.41 -21.22 19.45
CA PRO A 251 0.35 -20.32 20.60
C PRO A 251 0.99 -18.98 20.25
N LEU A 252 0.26 -17.88 20.48
CA LEU A 252 0.77 -16.52 20.25
C LEU A 252 1.31 -15.89 21.54
N ASN A 253 0.66 -16.15 22.66
CA ASN A 253 1.08 -15.77 24.00
C ASN A 253 0.34 -16.64 25.05
N GLN A 254 0.35 -16.21 26.33
CA GLN A 254 -0.28 -16.98 27.43
C GLN A 254 -1.79 -17.13 27.26
N ASP A 255 -2.47 -16.17 26.60
CA ASP A 255 -3.93 -16.06 26.56
C ASP A 255 -4.52 -16.29 25.18
N ARG A 256 -3.69 -16.27 24.10
CA ARG A 256 -4.14 -16.27 22.72
C ARG A 256 -3.44 -17.32 21.87
N VAL A 257 -4.20 -17.84 20.93
CA VAL A 257 -3.74 -18.78 19.91
C VAL A 257 -4.13 -18.24 18.53
N LEU A 258 -3.31 -18.54 17.53
CA LEU A 258 -3.67 -18.41 16.12
C LEU A 258 -4.30 -19.74 15.70
N VAL A 259 -5.48 -19.67 15.12
CA VAL A 259 -6.19 -20.82 14.53
C VAL A 259 -6.02 -20.73 13.02
N GLU A 260 -5.69 -21.85 12.42
CA GLU A 260 -5.48 -22.04 10.99
C GLU A 260 -6.44 -23.09 10.46
N ALA A 261 -7.10 -22.81 9.33
CA ALA A 261 -7.90 -23.79 8.59
C ALA A 261 -7.78 -23.53 7.07
N ASN A 262 -7.81 -24.60 6.27
CA ASN A 262 -7.88 -24.48 4.83
C ASN A 262 -9.20 -23.82 4.44
N CYS A 263 -9.14 -22.87 3.53
CA CYS A 263 -10.26 -22.02 3.14
C CYS A 263 -10.72 -22.31 1.71
N TRP A 264 -9.81 -22.27 0.77
CA TRP A 264 -10.07 -22.54 -0.63
C TRP A 264 -8.82 -23.06 -1.36
N ARG A 265 -9.03 -23.68 -2.52
CA ARG A 265 -7.96 -24.16 -3.39
C ARG A 265 -8.28 -23.82 -4.85
N GLY A 266 -7.33 -23.23 -5.54
CA GLY A 266 -7.35 -22.96 -6.96
C GLY A 266 -6.30 -23.76 -7.71
N ALA A 267 -6.16 -23.52 -9.02
CA ALA A 267 -5.23 -24.25 -9.88
C ALA A 267 -3.76 -24.01 -9.51
N TYR A 268 -3.41 -22.82 -9.02
CA TYR A 268 -2.03 -22.41 -8.73
C TYR A 268 -1.84 -21.89 -7.30
N ASN A 269 -2.92 -21.72 -6.57
CA ASN A 269 -2.94 -21.14 -5.24
C ASN A 269 -3.81 -21.94 -4.30
N TRP A 270 -3.61 -21.71 -3.02
CA TRP A 270 -4.54 -22.09 -1.96
C TRP A 270 -4.65 -20.94 -0.96
N GLY A 271 -5.76 -20.85 -0.30
CA GLY A 271 -6.00 -19.88 0.75
C GLY A 271 -6.18 -20.59 2.09
N VAL A 272 -5.40 -20.15 3.06
CA VAL A 272 -5.53 -20.53 4.45
C VAL A 272 -6.15 -19.38 5.23
N ALA A 273 -7.14 -19.69 6.03
CA ALA A 273 -7.75 -18.67 6.88
C ALA A 273 -7.13 -18.70 8.28
N TYR A 274 -6.95 -17.50 8.85
CA TYR A 274 -6.36 -17.29 10.16
C TYR A 274 -7.24 -16.47 11.08
N TRP A 275 -7.41 -16.96 12.32
CA TRP A 275 -8.11 -16.28 13.39
C TRP A 275 -7.24 -16.19 14.64
N VAL A 276 -7.28 -15.08 15.33
CA VAL A 276 -6.80 -14.97 16.70
C VAL A 276 -7.94 -15.30 17.63
N MET A 277 -7.78 -16.30 18.49
CA MET A 277 -8.76 -16.73 19.46
C MET A 277 -8.21 -16.74 20.88
N ASP A 278 -9.11 -16.76 21.86
CA ASP A 278 -8.72 -17.06 23.22
C ASP A 278 -8.21 -18.51 23.33
N LYS A 279 -7.38 -18.79 24.33
CA LYS A 279 -6.76 -20.13 24.50
C LYS A 279 -7.78 -21.28 24.67
N LYS A 280 -9.01 -20.98 25.08
CA LYS A 280 -10.08 -21.96 25.22
C LYS A 280 -10.82 -22.24 23.91
N LEU A 281 -10.48 -21.54 22.83
CA LEU A 281 -11.12 -21.64 21.50
C LEU A 281 -12.63 -21.30 21.54
N GLN A 282 -13.05 -20.41 22.43
CA GLN A 282 -14.45 -20.05 22.62
C GLN A 282 -14.81 -18.73 21.96
N LYS A 283 -13.82 -17.80 21.87
CA LYS A 283 -14.07 -16.45 21.38
C LYS A 283 -13.04 -16.03 20.34
N ILE A 284 -13.52 -15.66 19.15
CA ILE A 284 -12.72 -15.01 18.12
C ILE A 284 -12.42 -13.57 18.58
N GLN A 285 -11.13 -13.22 18.60
CA GLN A 285 -10.63 -11.88 18.90
C GLN A 285 -10.39 -11.08 17.61
N GLN A 286 -9.97 -11.77 16.55
CA GLN A 286 -9.73 -11.19 15.23
C GLN A 286 -9.86 -12.28 14.15
N PHE A 287 -10.56 -11.99 13.08
CA PHE A 287 -10.37 -12.64 11.79
C PHE A 287 -9.28 -11.86 11.06
N VAL A 288 -8.22 -12.53 10.60
CA VAL A 288 -7.08 -11.86 9.95
C VAL A 288 -7.24 -11.87 8.44
N THR A 289 -7.42 -13.05 7.86
CA THR A 289 -7.53 -13.25 6.40
C THR A 289 -8.04 -14.66 6.10
N ASP A 290 -8.55 -14.87 4.90
CA ASP A 290 -8.94 -16.16 4.32
C ASP A 290 -8.04 -16.60 3.15
N SER A 291 -7.02 -15.83 2.85
CA SER A 291 -6.21 -15.98 1.64
C SER A 291 -4.70 -16.04 1.95
N ALA A 292 -4.32 -16.41 3.17
CA ALA A 292 -2.92 -16.57 3.51
C ALA A 292 -2.31 -17.84 2.86
N SER A 293 -1.00 -17.81 2.74
CA SER A 293 -0.18 -18.95 2.30
C SER A 293 0.50 -19.64 3.48
N GLU A 294 0.96 -18.87 4.48
CA GLU A 294 1.66 -19.41 5.65
C GLU A 294 1.70 -18.46 6.85
N PHE A 295 2.02 -19.02 8.01
CA PHE A 295 2.39 -18.30 9.23
C PHE A 295 3.80 -18.70 9.67
N SER A 296 4.66 -17.72 9.92
CA SER A 296 6.02 -17.94 10.41
C SER A 296 6.50 -16.78 11.28
N ASN A 297 7.16 -17.06 12.40
CA ASN A 297 7.84 -16.08 13.25
C ASN A 297 6.99 -14.85 13.67
N GLY A 298 5.70 -15.03 13.87
CA GLY A 298 4.78 -13.95 14.23
C GLY A 298 4.32 -13.11 13.05
N GLN A 299 4.54 -13.58 11.82
CA GLN A 299 4.01 -12.97 10.60
C GLN A 299 3.15 -13.95 9.83
N ILE A 300 2.08 -13.44 9.23
CA ILE A 300 1.24 -14.16 8.27
C ILE A 300 1.58 -13.59 6.90
N PHE A 301 1.77 -14.49 5.93
CA PHE A 301 2.07 -14.16 4.55
C PHE A 301 0.97 -14.67 3.63
N SER A 302 0.53 -13.83 2.72
CA SER A 302 -0.35 -14.19 1.61
C SER A 302 0.41 -13.92 0.32
N TYR A 303 0.50 -14.91 -0.54
CA TYR A 303 1.12 -14.81 -1.85
C TYR A 303 0.25 -15.54 -2.87
N GLN A 304 -0.44 -14.81 -3.74
CA GLN A 304 -1.43 -15.34 -4.66
C GLN A 304 -1.07 -14.99 -6.10
N LYS A 305 -0.81 -16.01 -6.92
CA LYS A 305 -0.49 -15.85 -8.34
C LYS A 305 -1.77 -15.61 -9.15
N GLY A 306 -1.73 -14.68 -10.08
CA GLY A 306 -2.83 -14.49 -11.03
C GLY A 306 -2.89 -15.58 -12.08
N ARG A 307 -1.71 -16.14 -12.47
CA ARG A 307 -1.61 -17.29 -13.40
C ARG A 307 -0.31 -18.07 -13.21
N GLY A 308 -0.20 -19.23 -13.89
CA GLY A 308 0.84 -20.24 -13.64
C GLY A 308 2.27 -19.74 -13.79
N ILE A 309 2.57 -18.86 -14.76
CA ILE A 309 3.92 -18.33 -14.98
C ILE A 309 4.34 -17.31 -13.91
N GLY A 310 3.40 -16.82 -13.07
CA GLY A 310 3.68 -15.92 -11.95
C GLY A 310 4.15 -14.53 -12.37
N ASP A 311 3.70 -14.03 -13.51
CA ASP A 311 4.01 -12.68 -13.99
C ASP A 311 3.08 -11.60 -13.44
N CYS A 312 2.06 -12.00 -12.73
CA CYS A 312 1.22 -11.17 -11.90
C CYS A 312 0.83 -11.91 -10.62
N PHE A 313 0.86 -11.21 -9.49
CA PHE A 313 0.51 -11.78 -8.19
C PHE A 313 0.17 -10.67 -7.20
N SER A 314 -0.49 -11.05 -6.11
CA SER A 314 -0.68 -10.20 -4.96
C SER A 314 0.05 -10.75 -3.74
N GLN A 315 0.54 -9.86 -2.90
CA GLN A 315 1.19 -10.18 -1.63
C GLN A 315 0.63 -9.27 -0.54
N THR A 316 0.26 -9.88 0.57
CA THR A 316 -0.12 -9.15 1.78
C THR A 316 0.53 -9.81 2.98
N GLU A 317 1.04 -9.00 3.90
CA GLU A 317 1.68 -9.48 5.11
C GLU A 317 1.06 -8.84 6.34
N TRP A 318 1.02 -9.59 7.43
CA TRP A 318 0.58 -9.11 8.74
C TRP A 318 1.59 -9.49 9.81
N ALA A 319 1.79 -8.62 10.78
CA ALA A 319 2.70 -8.83 11.89
C ALA A 319 1.94 -8.82 13.23
N TRP A 320 2.31 -9.73 14.13
CA TRP A 320 1.76 -9.85 15.46
C TRP A 320 2.31 -8.78 16.40
N ILE A 321 1.47 -7.91 16.93
CA ILE A 321 1.88 -6.84 17.85
C ILE A 321 1.55 -7.12 19.33
N GLY A 322 1.34 -8.41 19.66
CA GLY A 322 1.08 -8.86 21.04
C GLY A 322 -0.40 -9.00 21.40
N GLN A 323 -1.29 -8.35 20.67
CA GLN A 323 -2.74 -8.42 20.87
C GLN A 323 -3.52 -8.80 19.62
N HIS A 324 -3.09 -8.35 18.46
CA HIS A 324 -3.69 -8.61 17.17
C HIS A 324 -2.65 -8.52 16.07
N PHE A 325 -2.98 -9.01 14.88
CA PHE A 325 -2.19 -8.81 13.68
C PHE A 325 -2.54 -7.47 13.03
N VAL A 326 -1.52 -6.77 12.58
CA VAL A 326 -1.66 -5.55 11.77
C VAL A 326 -1.03 -5.78 10.40
N LYS A 327 -1.61 -5.19 9.36
CA LYS A 327 -1.01 -5.21 8.03
C LYS A 327 0.38 -4.59 8.08
N SER A 328 1.37 -5.28 7.53
CA SER A 328 2.77 -4.84 7.47
C SER A 328 3.25 -4.54 6.07
N TYR A 329 2.66 -5.19 5.06
CA TYR A 329 2.96 -4.98 3.65
C TYR A 329 1.75 -5.29 2.78
N GLN A 330 1.60 -4.60 1.65
CA GLN A 330 0.64 -4.94 0.62
C GLN A 330 1.17 -4.50 -0.75
N PHE A 331 1.11 -5.43 -1.69
CA PHE A 331 1.59 -5.26 -3.04
C PHE A 331 0.68 -5.99 -4.03
N ASP A 332 0.40 -5.35 -5.15
CA ASP A 332 -0.31 -5.94 -6.28
C ASP A 332 0.51 -5.70 -7.55
N ALA A 333 0.86 -6.78 -8.25
CA ALA A 333 1.39 -6.75 -9.60
C ALA A 333 0.25 -7.08 -10.55
N GLY A 334 -0.66 -6.13 -10.77
CA GLY A 334 -1.96 -6.39 -11.38
C GLY A 334 -1.93 -6.77 -12.85
N GLN A 335 -0.90 -6.38 -13.60
CA GLN A 335 -0.79 -6.62 -15.04
C GLN A 335 0.00 -7.91 -15.32
N CYS A 336 -0.67 -8.92 -15.93
CA CYS A 336 -0.04 -10.16 -16.38
C CYS A 336 0.63 -9.94 -17.75
N LYS A 337 1.79 -9.31 -17.80
CA LYS A 337 2.44 -8.82 -19.02
C LYS A 337 3.73 -9.56 -19.40
N GLY A 338 3.91 -10.81 -18.92
CA GLY A 338 4.99 -11.69 -19.35
C GLY A 338 6.31 -11.55 -18.55
N PHE A 339 6.36 -10.71 -17.52
CA PHE A 339 7.53 -10.59 -16.65
C PHE A 339 7.47 -11.61 -15.51
N ALA A 340 8.23 -12.69 -15.59
CA ALA A 340 8.30 -13.69 -14.53
C ALA A 340 8.70 -13.04 -13.20
N GLY A 341 7.88 -13.22 -12.16
CA GLY A 341 8.07 -12.57 -10.87
C GLY A 341 7.62 -11.10 -10.81
N SER A 342 6.81 -10.63 -11.78
CA SER A 342 6.41 -9.24 -11.99
C SER A 342 7.54 -8.34 -12.53
N ALA A 343 7.17 -7.29 -13.29
CA ALA A 343 8.14 -6.28 -13.72
C ALA A 343 8.61 -5.40 -12.56
N TRP A 344 7.71 -5.00 -11.68
CA TRP A 344 7.96 -4.01 -10.64
C TRP A 344 7.26 -4.35 -9.34
N GLU A 345 7.86 -3.92 -8.21
CA GLU A 345 7.13 -3.86 -6.95
C GLU A 345 6.26 -2.60 -6.90
N MET A 346 4.95 -2.80 -6.75
CA MET A 346 3.92 -1.77 -6.76
C MET A 346 3.17 -1.72 -5.42
N PRO A 347 3.85 -1.45 -4.28
CA PRO A 347 3.21 -1.52 -2.97
C PRO A 347 2.18 -0.41 -2.78
N SER A 348 1.05 -0.79 -2.18
CA SER A 348 0.04 0.12 -1.66
C SER A 348 0.18 0.35 -0.15
N PHE A 349 0.89 -0.54 0.55
CA PHE A 349 1.25 -0.37 1.95
C PHE A 349 2.66 -0.87 2.23
N VAL A 350 3.43 -0.07 2.96
CA VAL A 350 4.79 -0.41 3.37
C VAL A 350 5.00 -0.14 4.86
N SER A 351 5.78 -1.01 5.52
CA SER A 351 6.27 -0.77 6.87
C SER A 351 7.64 -1.41 7.07
N LYS A 352 8.33 -1.05 8.14
CA LYS A 352 9.54 -1.74 8.59
C LYS A 352 9.16 -2.62 9.77
N VAL A 353 9.19 -3.93 9.56
CA VAL A 353 8.97 -4.92 10.60
C VAL A 353 10.28 -5.16 11.35
N GLU A 354 10.25 -5.07 12.70
CA GLU A 354 11.42 -5.20 13.60
C GLU A 354 11.16 -6.24 14.69
#